data_d46a0edaad1f725bd2e52f35729a023e
#
_entry.id   d46a0edaad1f725bd2e52f35729a023e
#
_cell.length_a   1.000
_cell.length_b   1.000
_cell.length_c   1.000
_cell.angle_alpha   90.00
_cell.angle_beta   90.00
_cell.angle_gamma   90.00
#
_symmetry.space_group_name_H-M   'P 1'
#
loop_
_entity.id
_entity.type
_entity.pdbx_description
1 polymer ?
#
loop_
_entity_poly.entity_id
_entity_poly.type
_entity_poly.pdbx_seq_one_letter_code
_entity_poly.pdbx_strand_id
1 'polypeptide(L)'
;MAEEKRGVPENEWIMQPGDKRNHLTMVSSPFRVSRGESRQWANFKCDCGKQIERKCGEVSRGLIKSCGWECPIAHGHTQNGLKKCVKCGAVKSVQEFIVHCAFKDGLYSSCNDCKDDLDLMRVYGIGLQEYKNMLQLQNGVCAICGGGITGKTNYGQQRKRFCVDHDHKTNKVRGLLCVNCNTAIGLLKENAYILNRAIHYLETSR
;
A
#
# COMPACT_ATOMS: atom_id res chain seq x y z
N MET A 1 19.36 18.26 48.69
CA MET A 1 18.15 18.99 48.32
C MET A 1 17.56 18.29 47.10
N ALA A 2 16.48 17.56 47.32
CA ALA A 2 15.80 16.82 46.24
C ALA A 2 14.85 17.81 45.53
N GLU A 3 15.05 17.97 44.21
CA GLU A 3 14.11 18.72 43.36
C GLU A 3 12.81 17.94 43.22
N GLU A 4 11.77 18.51 43.81
CA GLU A 4 10.39 18.08 43.76
C GLU A 4 9.89 18.26 42.28
N LYS A 5 9.75 17.20 41.54
CA LYS A 5 9.07 17.22 40.24
C LYS A 5 7.63 17.57 40.45
N ARG A 6 7.25 18.82 40.26
CA ARG A 6 5.85 19.29 40.28
C ARG A 6 5.10 18.55 39.15
N GLY A 7 4.24 17.61 39.54
CA GLY A 7 3.27 16.97 38.68
C GLY A 7 2.30 18.02 38.14
N VAL A 8 2.15 18.10 36.85
CA VAL A 8 1.13 18.91 36.17
C VAL A 8 -0.24 18.36 36.61
N PRO A 9 -1.18 19.19 37.06
CA PRO A 9 -2.48 18.71 37.54
C PRO A 9 -3.24 17.97 36.42
N GLU A 10 -3.84 16.82 36.74
CA GLU A 10 -4.54 15.91 35.81
C GLU A 10 -5.75 16.53 35.07
N ASN A 11 -6.19 17.75 35.45
CA ASN A 11 -7.37 18.41 34.89
C ASN A 11 -7.12 19.36 33.71
N GLU A 12 -5.89 19.59 33.31
CA GLU A 12 -5.57 20.54 32.19
C GLU A 12 -5.60 19.94 30.78
N TRP A 13 -5.92 18.66 30.63
CA TRP A 13 -5.76 17.94 29.36
C TRP A 13 -7.07 17.39 28.77
N ILE A 14 -8.21 18.02 29.09
CA ILE A 14 -9.51 17.58 28.60
C ILE A 14 -9.74 18.14 27.19
N MET A 15 -9.58 17.31 26.17
CA MET A 15 -10.03 17.66 24.81
C MET A 15 -11.55 17.50 24.71
N GLN A 16 -12.18 18.38 23.94
CA GLN A 16 -13.61 18.35 23.59
C GLN A 16 -13.78 17.95 22.11
N PRO A 17 -14.94 17.42 21.71
CA PRO A 17 -15.25 17.23 20.29
C PRO A 17 -15.06 18.54 19.52
N GLY A 18 -14.29 18.47 18.43
CA GLY A 18 -13.85 19.63 17.65
C GLY A 18 -12.43 20.11 17.94
N ASP A 19 -11.87 19.79 19.11
CA ASP A 19 -10.49 20.16 19.43
C ASP A 19 -9.50 19.45 18.51
N LYS A 20 -8.52 20.22 18.04
CA LYS A 20 -7.46 19.73 17.18
C LYS A 20 -6.11 19.78 17.87
N ARG A 21 -5.38 18.67 17.81
CA ARG A 21 -3.98 18.59 18.24
C ARG A 21 -3.14 17.93 17.17
N ASN A 22 -2.14 18.63 16.66
CA ASN A 22 -1.35 18.22 15.48
C ASN A 22 -2.27 17.91 14.30
N HIS A 23 -2.24 16.68 13.76
CA HIS A 23 -3.06 16.24 12.62
C HIS A 23 -4.35 15.52 13.04
N LEU A 24 -4.71 15.56 14.34
CA LEU A 24 -5.87 14.85 14.88
C LEU A 24 -6.90 15.81 15.42
N THR A 25 -8.14 15.70 14.92
CA THR A 25 -9.32 16.40 15.43
C THR A 25 -10.20 15.39 16.16
N MET A 26 -10.57 15.68 17.40
CA MET A 26 -11.48 14.86 18.19
C MET A 26 -12.89 14.93 17.61
N VAL A 27 -13.51 13.78 17.31
CA VAL A 27 -14.82 13.71 16.64
C VAL A 27 -15.90 13.02 17.46
N SER A 28 -15.56 12.50 18.64
CA SER A 28 -16.54 11.94 19.58
C SER A 28 -16.31 12.42 21.00
N SER A 29 -17.35 12.38 21.84
CA SER A 29 -17.17 12.53 23.28
C SER A 29 -16.26 11.42 23.83
N PRO A 30 -15.50 11.71 24.92
CA PRO A 30 -14.67 10.70 25.58
C PRO A 30 -15.51 9.54 26.13
N PHE A 31 -14.99 8.32 26.04
CA PHE A 31 -15.61 7.11 26.60
C PHE A 31 -14.57 6.23 27.29
N ARG A 32 -15.03 5.25 28.08
CA ARG A 32 -14.18 4.25 28.73
C ARG A 32 -14.41 2.88 28.09
N VAL A 33 -13.34 2.15 27.79
CA VAL A 33 -13.42 0.84 27.12
C VAL A 33 -13.82 -0.26 28.10
N SER A 34 -13.45 -0.16 29.39
CA SER A 34 -13.81 -1.15 30.41
C SER A 34 -14.14 -0.51 31.75
N ARG A 35 -14.96 -1.21 32.58
CA ARG A 35 -15.22 -0.82 33.98
C ARG A 35 -13.92 -0.96 34.77
N GLY A 36 -13.44 0.17 35.33
CA GLY A 36 -12.19 0.24 36.11
C GLY A 36 -11.01 0.88 35.39
N GLU A 37 -11.11 1.14 34.07
CA GLU A 37 -10.08 1.92 33.39
C GLU A 37 -10.25 3.41 33.68
N SER A 38 -9.19 4.03 34.25
CA SER A 38 -9.17 5.46 34.52
C SER A 38 -8.95 6.32 33.28
N ARG A 39 -8.53 5.68 32.18
CA ARG A 39 -8.15 6.36 30.93
C ARG A 39 -9.36 6.57 30.03
N GLN A 40 -9.47 7.76 29.48
CA GLN A 40 -10.52 8.12 28.52
C GLN A 40 -10.00 7.94 27.10
N TRP A 41 -10.84 7.35 26.25
CA TRP A 41 -10.63 7.15 24.83
C TRP A 41 -11.58 8.04 24.04
N ALA A 42 -11.24 8.37 22.82
CA ALA A 42 -12.13 9.04 21.89
C ALA A 42 -11.77 8.67 20.45
N ASN A 43 -12.72 8.93 19.54
CA ASN A 43 -12.47 8.87 18.12
C ASN A 43 -11.87 10.17 17.63
N PHE A 44 -10.83 10.07 16.83
CA PHE A 44 -10.13 11.18 16.21
C PHE A 44 -10.13 11.02 14.70
N LYS A 45 -10.38 12.11 13.98
CA LYS A 45 -10.21 12.21 12.53
C LYS A 45 -8.86 12.85 12.23
N CYS A 46 -8.02 12.15 11.50
CA CYS A 46 -6.75 12.69 11.02
C CYS A 46 -6.98 13.59 9.79
N ASP A 47 -6.12 14.59 9.59
CA ASP A 47 -6.14 15.45 8.39
C ASP A 47 -6.06 14.64 7.07
N CYS A 48 -5.52 13.41 7.09
CA CYS A 48 -5.54 12.49 5.96
C CYS A 48 -6.89 11.81 5.70
N GLY A 49 -7.90 12.10 6.53
CA GLY A 49 -9.25 11.51 6.44
C GLY A 49 -9.46 10.24 7.25
N LYS A 50 -8.40 9.52 7.68
CA LYS A 50 -8.51 8.29 8.45
C LYS A 50 -9.05 8.59 9.86
N GLN A 51 -10.02 7.78 10.31
CA GLN A 51 -10.49 7.80 11.69
C GLN A 51 -9.76 6.76 12.52
N ILE A 52 -9.44 7.11 13.76
CA ILE A 52 -8.74 6.24 14.72
C ILE A 52 -9.31 6.45 16.12
N GLU A 53 -9.24 5.40 16.93
CA GLU A 53 -9.52 5.45 18.35
C GLU A 53 -8.22 5.56 19.13
N ARG A 54 -8.10 6.52 20.03
CA ARG A 54 -6.89 6.76 20.84
C ARG A 54 -7.26 7.28 22.23
N LYS A 55 -6.30 7.15 23.16
CA LYS A 55 -6.41 7.72 24.50
C LYS A 55 -6.32 9.24 24.42
N CYS A 56 -7.31 9.93 24.98
CA CYS A 56 -7.36 11.40 24.97
C CYS A 56 -6.10 12.04 25.53
N GLY A 57 -5.58 11.54 26.65
CA GLY A 57 -4.37 12.07 27.27
C GLY A 57 -3.08 11.88 26.46
N GLU A 58 -3.02 10.88 25.56
CA GLU A 58 -1.84 10.71 24.69
C GLU A 58 -1.87 11.70 23.53
N VAL A 59 -3.07 11.98 22.99
CA VAL A 59 -3.25 12.96 21.92
C VAL A 59 -3.07 14.38 22.44
N SER A 60 -3.70 14.73 23.59
CA SER A 60 -3.60 16.06 24.17
C SER A 60 -2.17 16.45 24.54
N ARG A 61 -1.37 15.52 25.05
CA ARG A 61 0.06 15.74 25.34
C ARG A 61 0.94 15.73 24.07
N GLY A 62 0.37 15.49 22.89
CA GLY A 62 1.10 15.47 21.62
C GLY A 62 2.01 14.26 21.44
N LEU A 63 1.83 13.20 22.24
CA LEU A 63 2.55 11.93 22.08
C LEU A 63 2.13 11.21 20.80
N ILE A 64 0.83 11.34 20.46
CA ILE A 64 0.28 10.85 19.19
C ILE A 64 -0.05 12.07 18.33
N LYS A 65 0.64 12.17 17.20
CA LYS A 65 0.55 13.34 16.31
C LYS A 65 -0.35 13.12 15.08
N SER A 66 -0.63 11.87 14.72
CA SER A 66 -1.36 11.49 13.52
C SER A 66 -2.05 10.13 13.69
N CYS A 67 -2.69 9.64 12.64
CA CYS A 67 -3.34 8.31 12.66
C CYS A 67 -2.35 7.12 12.72
N GLY A 68 -1.07 7.35 12.67
CA GLY A 68 -0.03 6.34 12.79
C GLY A 68 1.12 6.56 11.83
N TRP A 69 2.04 5.60 11.77
CA TRP A 69 3.23 5.64 10.93
C TRP A 69 2.92 5.68 9.42
N GLU A 70 1.73 5.20 9.02
CA GLU A 70 1.24 5.26 7.62
C GLU A 70 0.59 6.60 7.25
N CYS A 71 0.58 7.58 8.16
CA CYS A 71 -0.09 8.84 7.91
C CYS A 71 0.66 9.69 6.87
N PRO A 72 0.11 9.91 5.67
CA PRO A 72 0.82 10.62 4.60
C PRO A 72 1.05 12.11 4.91
N ILE A 73 0.28 12.69 5.84
CA ILE A 73 0.34 14.12 6.19
C ILE A 73 1.29 14.40 7.36
N ALA A 74 1.47 13.44 8.27
CA ALA A 74 2.24 13.64 9.50
C ALA A 74 3.74 13.89 9.29
N HIS A 75 4.25 13.59 8.11
CA HIS A 75 5.68 13.63 7.82
C HIS A 75 6.11 14.80 6.90
N GLY A 76 5.25 15.80 6.69
CA GLY A 76 5.67 17.16 6.37
C GLY A 76 5.97 17.53 4.91
N HIS A 77 5.66 16.66 3.94
CA HIS A 77 5.88 16.97 2.52
C HIS A 77 4.60 16.97 1.66
N THR A 78 3.43 16.84 2.28
CA THR A 78 2.15 16.82 1.59
C THR A 78 1.30 18.00 2.04
N GLN A 79 0.87 18.83 1.09
CA GLN A 79 -0.13 19.86 1.32
C GLN A 79 -1.47 19.39 0.79
N ASN A 80 -2.51 19.45 1.62
CA ASN A 80 -3.88 19.12 1.22
C ASN A 80 -4.08 17.72 0.60
N GLY A 81 -3.32 16.71 1.06
CA GLY A 81 -3.42 15.35 0.50
C GLY A 81 -2.76 15.18 -0.87
N LEU A 82 -1.96 16.16 -1.31
CA LEU A 82 -1.22 16.13 -2.58
C LEU A 82 0.28 16.04 -2.32
N LYS A 83 1.00 15.33 -3.17
CA LYS A 83 2.47 15.20 -3.17
C LYS A 83 3.03 15.35 -4.56
N LYS A 84 4.14 16.06 -4.69
CA LYS A 84 4.89 16.17 -5.95
C LYS A 84 5.76 14.92 -6.14
N CYS A 85 5.62 14.24 -7.27
CA CYS A 85 6.50 13.15 -7.66
C CYS A 85 7.87 13.70 -8.06
N VAL A 86 8.95 13.16 -7.48
CA VAL A 86 10.31 13.59 -7.79
C VAL A 86 10.72 13.20 -9.21
N LYS A 87 10.20 12.07 -9.74
CA LYS A 87 10.59 11.56 -11.06
C LYS A 87 9.88 12.27 -12.22
N CYS A 88 8.54 12.38 -12.18
CA CYS A 88 7.78 13.00 -13.27
C CYS A 88 7.39 14.46 -13.00
N GLY A 89 7.65 14.99 -11.81
CA GLY A 89 7.32 16.36 -11.44
C GLY A 89 5.83 16.64 -11.21
N ALA A 90 4.94 15.69 -11.51
CA ALA A 90 3.51 15.88 -11.35
C ALA A 90 3.10 15.91 -9.87
N VAL A 91 2.13 16.77 -9.55
CA VAL A 91 1.47 16.80 -8.25
C VAL A 91 0.29 15.85 -8.30
N LYS A 92 0.30 14.83 -7.44
CA LYS A 92 -0.66 13.73 -7.41
C LYS A 92 -1.20 13.53 -6.01
N SER A 93 -2.35 12.83 -5.90
CA SER A 93 -2.90 12.40 -4.62
C SER A 93 -1.87 11.52 -3.87
N VAL A 94 -1.80 11.66 -2.54
CA VAL A 94 -0.95 10.81 -1.69
C VAL A 94 -1.25 9.32 -1.82
N GLN A 95 -2.47 8.96 -2.24
CA GLN A 95 -2.87 7.57 -2.51
C GLN A 95 -2.18 6.97 -3.75
N GLU A 96 -1.63 7.82 -4.62
CA GLU A 96 -0.83 7.41 -5.77
C GLU A 96 0.65 7.18 -5.44
N PHE A 97 1.00 7.15 -4.15
CA PHE A 97 2.35 6.87 -3.68
C PHE A 97 2.34 5.66 -2.74
N ILE A 98 3.41 4.84 -2.81
CA ILE A 98 3.61 3.70 -1.92
C ILE A 98 3.97 4.21 -0.53
N VAL A 99 3.34 3.67 0.50
CA VAL A 99 3.72 3.91 1.90
C VAL A 99 5.09 3.27 2.17
N HIS A 100 6.00 4.05 2.74
CA HIS A 100 7.35 3.57 3.04
C HIS A 100 7.95 4.29 4.26
N CYS A 101 8.19 3.54 5.32
CA CYS A 101 8.61 4.06 6.63
C CYS A 101 9.96 4.80 6.65
N ALA A 102 10.85 4.54 5.69
CA ALA A 102 12.15 5.21 5.62
C ALA A 102 12.09 6.66 5.12
N PHE A 103 10.97 7.10 4.55
CA PHE A 103 10.81 8.48 4.11
C PHE A 103 10.13 9.33 5.18
N LYS A 104 10.57 10.60 5.30
CA LYS A 104 10.07 11.52 6.34
C LYS A 104 8.55 11.72 6.33
N ASP A 105 7.93 11.68 5.14
CA ASP A 105 6.49 11.82 4.96
C ASP A 105 5.75 10.47 4.90
N GLY A 106 6.46 9.37 5.17
CA GLY A 106 5.90 8.02 5.13
C GLY A 106 5.55 7.51 3.72
N LEU A 107 5.93 8.25 2.66
CA LEU A 107 5.60 7.92 1.28
C LEU A 107 6.85 7.86 0.41
N TYR A 108 6.85 6.97 -0.54
CA TYR A 108 7.89 6.91 -1.55
C TYR A 108 8.01 8.25 -2.30
N SER A 109 9.21 8.62 -2.73
CA SER A 109 9.46 9.90 -3.40
C SER A 109 8.88 9.98 -4.80
N SER A 110 8.72 8.82 -5.47
CA SER A 110 8.11 8.69 -6.79
C SER A 110 6.70 8.12 -6.69
N CYS A 111 5.80 8.56 -7.56
CA CYS A 111 4.44 8.01 -7.65
C CYS A 111 4.45 6.54 -8.13
N ASN A 112 3.32 5.85 -7.94
CA ASN A 112 3.17 4.44 -8.29
C ASN A 112 3.55 4.16 -9.75
N ASP A 113 3.06 4.96 -10.70
CA ASP A 113 3.39 4.79 -12.12
C ASP A 113 4.89 4.89 -12.40
N CYS A 114 5.57 5.88 -11.79
CA CYS A 114 7.02 6.03 -11.95
C CYS A 114 7.81 4.90 -11.29
N LYS A 115 7.31 4.38 -10.17
CA LYS A 115 7.92 3.23 -9.51
C LYS A 115 7.73 1.95 -10.33
N ASP A 116 6.53 1.76 -10.85
CA ASP A 116 6.19 0.62 -11.72
C ASP A 116 7.02 0.63 -13.00
N ASP A 117 7.17 1.80 -13.64
CA ASP A 117 8.01 1.99 -14.81
C ASP A 117 9.47 1.60 -14.55
N LEU A 118 10.02 2.05 -13.41
CA LEU A 118 11.38 1.70 -13.01
C LEU A 118 11.55 0.19 -12.76
N ASP A 119 10.59 -0.44 -12.09
CA ASP A 119 10.67 -1.86 -11.77
C ASP A 119 10.54 -2.73 -13.03
N LEU A 120 9.61 -2.38 -13.92
CA LEU A 120 9.43 -3.06 -15.21
C LEU A 120 10.69 -2.94 -16.08
N MET A 121 11.24 -1.72 -16.18
CA MET A 121 12.45 -1.49 -16.95
C MET A 121 13.65 -2.26 -16.37
N ARG A 122 13.81 -2.27 -15.05
CA ARG A 122 14.93 -2.96 -14.38
C ARG A 122 14.88 -4.46 -14.53
N VAL A 123 13.66 -5.05 -14.44
CA VAL A 123 13.48 -6.52 -14.39
C VAL A 123 13.31 -7.11 -15.78
N TYR A 124 12.56 -6.42 -16.66
CA TYR A 124 12.13 -6.97 -17.94
C TYR A 124 12.61 -6.16 -19.16
N GLY A 125 13.24 -5.00 -18.94
CA GLY A 125 13.66 -4.11 -20.02
C GLY A 125 12.53 -3.41 -20.76
N ILE A 126 11.30 -3.42 -20.21
CA ILE A 126 10.12 -2.75 -20.79
C ILE A 126 9.65 -1.62 -19.89
N GLY A 127 9.12 -0.53 -20.50
CA GLY A 127 8.51 0.56 -19.77
C GLY A 127 7.04 0.29 -19.42
N LEU A 128 6.50 1.12 -18.51
CA LEU A 128 5.09 1.03 -18.11
C LEU A 128 4.13 1.22 -19.31
N GLN A 129 4.50 2.05 -20.27
CA GLN A 129 3.67 2.25 -21.47
C GLN A 129 3.62 1.01 -22.33
N GLU A 130 4.73 0.32 -22.49
CA GLU A 130 4.80 -0.95 -23.24
C GLU A 130 3.98 -2.03 -22.54
N TYR A 131 4.07 -2.14 -21.22
CA TYR A 131 3.19 -3.00 -20.42
C TYR A 131 1.69 -2.70 -20.67
N LYS A 132 1.31 -1.41 -20.65
CA LYS A 132 -0.07 -0.99 -20.93
C LYS A 132 -0.53 -1.35 -22.34
N ASN A 133 0.35 -1.19 -23.33
CA ASN A 133 0.07 -1.56 -24.71
C ASN A 133 -0.14 -3.09 -24.85
N MET A 134 0.70 -3.90 -24.20
CA MET A 134 0.52 -5.36 -24.16
C MET A 134 -0.80 -5.75 -23.52
N LEU A 135 -1.16 -5.11 -22.39
CA LEU A 135 -2.42 -5.35 -21.71
C LEU A 135 -3.62 -5.02 -22.59
N GLN A 136 -3.55 -3.94 -23.36
CA GLN A 136 -4.59 -3.56 -24.32
C GLN A 136 -4.69 -4.56 -25.47
N LEU A 137 -3.56 -5.00 -26.04
CA LEU A 137 -3.53 -6.03 -27.09
C LEU A 137 -4.12 -7.37 -26.62
N GLN A 138 -4.00 -7.68 -25.31
CA GLN A 138 -4.60 -8.86 -24.70
C GLN A 138 -6.03 -8.64 -24.19
N ASN A 139 -6.69 -7.51 -24.52
CA ASN A 139 -8.02 -7.14 -24.04
C ASN A 139 -8.16 -7.15 -22.50
N GLY A 140 -7.07 -6.87 -21.77
CA GLY A 140 -7.08 -6.82 -20.31
C GLY A 140 -7.14 -8.19 -19.62
N VAL A 141 -6.83 -9.30 -20.33
CA VAL A 141 -6.92 -10.66 -19.80
C VAL A 141 -5.61 -11.42 -19.92
N CYS A 142 -5.49 -12.53 -19.20
CA CYS A 142 -4.36 -13.43 -19.26
C CYS A 142 -4.23 -14.07 -20.65
N ALA A 143 -3.03 -14.04 -21.24
CA ALA A 143 -2.79 -14.59 -22.60
C ALA A 143 -3.01 -16.11 -22.72
N ILE A 144 -3.04 -16.87 -21.61
CA ILE A 144 -3.26 -18.31 -21.62
C ILE A 144 -4.71 -18.66 -21.31
N CYS A 145 -5.24 -18.23 -20.15
CA CYS A 145 -6.55 -18.70 -19.71
C CYS A 145 -7.69 -17.71 -19.98
N GLY A 146 -7.41 -16.52 -20.52
CA GLY A 146 -8.43 -15.48 -20.73
C GLY A 146 -9.02 -14.89 -19.45
N GLY A 147 -8.52 -15.29 -18.28
CA GLY A 147 -9.02 -14.81 -16.97
C GLY A 147 -8.38 -13.50 -16.54
N GLY A 148 -8.96 -12.89 -15.49
CA GLY A 148 -8.46 -11.66 -14.88
C GLY A 148 -7.20 -11.87 -14.01
N ILE A 149 -6.79 -10.79 -13.35
CA ILE A 149 -5.67 -10.82 -12.41
C ILE A 149 -6.04 -11.70 -11.21
N THR A 150 -5.20 -12.68 -10.92
CA THR A 150 -5.38 -13.62 -9.80
C THR A 150 -4.18 -13.59 -8.86
N GLY A 151 -4.37 -14.16 -7.67
CA GLY A 151 -3.34 -14.37 -6.67
C GLY A 151 -3.09 -13.18 -5.76
N LYS A 152 -2.31 -13.46 -4.71
CA LYS A 152 -1.95 -12.48 -3.69
C LYS A 152 -0.44 -12.21 -3.75
N THR A 153 -0.03 -11.08 -3.24
CA THR A 153 1.38 -10.76 -2.97
C THR A 153 1.87 -11.56 -1.77
N ASN A 154 3.19 -11.57 -1.54
CA ASN A 154 3.79 -12.19 -0.34
C ASN A 154 3.25 -11.60 0.98
N TYR A 155 2.62 -10.43 0.93
CA TYR A 155 1.98 -9.76 2.08
C TYR A 155 0.46 -9.98 2.13
N GLY A 156 -0.09 -10.95 1.38
CA GLY A 156 -1.50 -11.31 1.37
C GLY A 156 -2.44 -10.34 0.63
N GLN A 157 -1.93 -9.26 0.05
CA GLN A 157 -2.72 -8.28 -0.70
C GLN A 157 -3.03 -8.82 -2.10
N GLN A 158 -4.20 -8.47 -2.65
CA GLN A 158 -4.53 -8.77 -4.04
C GLN A 158 -3.51 -8.13 -4.99
N ARG A 159 -3.07 -8.90 -5.98
CA ARG A 159 -2.20 -8.37 -7.05
C ARG A 159 -2.95 -7.34 -7.87
N LYS A 160 -2.27 -6.27 -8.23
CA LYS A 160 -2.82 -5.18 -9.04
C LYS A 160 -2.46 -5.29 -10.53
N ARG A 161 -1.59 -6.23 -10.89
CA ARG A 161 -1.04 -6.38 -12.23
C ARG A 161 -0.87 -7.84 -12.60
N PHE A 162 -0.95 -8.15 -13.90
CA PHE A 162 -0.49 -9.42 -14.46
C PHE A 162 1.03 -9.56 -14.28
N CYS A 163 1.49 -10.80 -14.25
CA CYS A 163 2.91 -11.10 -14.33
C CYS A 163 3.38 -10.86 -15.78
N VAL A 164 4.55 -10.25 -15.93
CA VAL A 164 5.24 -10.21 -17.22
C VAL A 164 5.91 -11.56 -17.40
N ASP A 165 5.49 -12.29 -18.43
CA ASP A 165 6.11 -13.55 -18.83
C ASP A 165 7.23 -13.28 -19.82
N HIS A 166 8.35 -13.95 -19.64
CA HIS A 166 9.54 -13.79 -20.49
C HIS A 166 10.29 -15.11 -20.63
N ASP A 167 10.99 -15.27 -21.70
CA ASP A 167 11.87 -16.41 -21.94
C ASP A 167 13.13 -16.29 -21.06
N HIS A 168 13.35 -17.26 -20.18
CA HIS A 168 14.46 -17.22 -19.21
C HIS A 168 15.85 -17.38 -19.85
N LYS A 169 15.94 -17.78 -21.13
CA LYS A 169 17.23 -17.90 -21.84
C LYS A 169 17.57 -16.63 -22.60
N THR A 170 16.56 -16.00 -23.20
CA THR A 170 16.74 -14.83 -24.06
C THR A 170 16.32 -13.52 -23.40
N ASN A 171 15.64 -13.57 -22.24
CA ASN A 171 14.98 -12.46 -21.56
C ASN A 171 13.91 -11.74 -22.42
N LYS A 172 13.50 -12.35 -23.53
CA LYS A 172 12.47 -11.75 -24.40
C LYS A 172 11.11 -11.87 -23.72
N VAL A 173 10.43 -10.74 -23.55
CA VAL A 173 9.06 -10.69 -23.03
C VAL A 173 8.12 -11.34 -24.04
N ARG A 174 7.26 -12.25 -23.57
CA ARG A 174 6.29 -13.01 -24.36
C ARG A 174 4.87 -12.47 -24.23
N GLY A 175 4.48 -12.04 -23.02
CA GLY A 175 3.14 -11.57 -22.76
C GLY A 175 2.84 -11.35 -21.28
N LEU A 176 1.55 -11.13 -20.98
CA LEU A 176 1.06 -10.90 -19.63
C LEU A 176 0.20 -12.08 -19.18
N LEU A 177 0.54 -12.66 -18.05
CA LEU A 177 -0.13 -13.83 -17.49
C LEU A 177 -0.69 -13.55 -16.09
N CYS A 178 -1.79 -14.21 -15.74
CA CYS A 178 -2.19 -14.30 -14.34
C CYS A 178 -1.15 -15.15 -13.58
N VAL A 179 -1.07 -14.99 -12.25
CA VAL A 179 -0.08 -15.68 -11.44
C VAL A 179 -0.17 -17.20 -11.59
N ASN A 180 -1.37 -17.76 -11.70
CA ASN A 180 -1.57 -19.20 -11.82
C ASN A 180 -0.96 -19.74 -13.13
N CYS A 181 -1.24 -19.11 -14.26
CA CYS A 181 -0.69 -19.52 -15.54
C CYS A 181 0.84 -19.35 -15.59
N ASN A 182 1.35 -18.20 -15.10
CA ASN A 182 2.79 -17.95 -15.05
C ASN A 182 3.53 -18.99 -14.19
N THR A 183 2.96 -19.35 -13.03
CA THR A 183 3.52 -20.37 -12.17
C THR A 183 3.43 -21.75 -12.80
N ALA A 184 2.29 -22.10 -13.41
CA ALA A 184 2.08 -23.41 -14.03
C ALA A 184 3.09 -23.71 -15.14
N ILE A 185 3.30 -22.76 -16.06
CA ILE A 185 4.30 -22.96 -17.14
C ILE A 185 5.73 -23.01 -16.59
N GLY A 186 6.04 -22.22 -15.55
CA GLY A 186 7.33 -22.26 -14.86
C GLY A 186 7.60 -23.60 -14.17
N LEU A 187 6.62 -24.19 -13.49
CA LEU A 187 6.72 -25.52 -12.88
C LEU A 187 6.95 -26.63 -13.90
N LEU A 188 6.38 -26.48 -15.11
CA LEU A 188 6.60 -27.37 -16.24
C LEU A 188 7.85 -26.99 -17.06
N LYS A 189 8.76 -26.17 -16.46
CA LYS A 189 10.05 -25.76 -17.03
C LYS A 189 9.93 -25.08 -18.41
N GLU A 190 8.80 -24.46 -18.70
CA GLU A 190 8.49 -23.81 -19.98
C GLU A 190 8.70 -24.76 -21.19
N ASN A 191 8.57 -26.07 -20.94
CA ASN A 191 8.85 -27.09 -21.94
C ASN A 191 7.58 -27.50 -22.68
N ALA A 192 7.48 -27.12 -23.96
CA ALA A 192 6.33 -27.42 -24.80
C ALA A 192 6.05 -28.93 -24.92
N TYR A 193 7.09 -29.78 -24.91
CA TYR A 193 6.92 -31.23 -24.94
C TYR A 193 6.23 -31.76 -23.69
N ILE A 194 6.62 -31.26 -22.49
CA ILE A 194 5.97 -31.63 -21.21
C ILE A 194 4.53 -31.14 -21.18
N LEU A 195 4.28 -29.91 -21.65
CA LEU A 195 2.94 -29.34 -21.75
C LEU A 195 2.04 -30.18 -22.67
N ASN A 196 2.52 -30.58 -23.84
CA ASN A 196 1.76 -31.46 -24.77
C ASN A 196 1.48 -32.85 -24.14
N ARG A 197 2.43 -33.42 -23.40
CA ARG A 197 2.16 -34.66 -22.65
C ARG A 197 1.11 -34.49 -21.55
N ALA A 198 1.10 -33.36 -20.87
CA ALA A 198 0.08 -33.06 -19.86
C ALA A 198 -1.32 -32.94 -20.50
N ILE A 199 -1.42 -32.32 -21.69
CA ILE A 199 -2.67 -32.27 -22.46
C ILE A 199 -3.13 -33.70 -22.78
N HIS A 200 -2.28 -34.51 -23.39
CA HIS A 200 -2.60 -35.89 -23.75
C HIS A 200 -3.02 -36.72 -22.54
N TYR A 201 -2.33 -36.60 -21.40
CA TYR A 201 -2.70 -37.26 -20.14
C TYR A 201 -4.12 -36.89 -19.70
N LEU A 202 -4.49 -35.60 -19.76
CA LEU A 202 -5.83 -35.15 -19.36
C LEU A 202 -6.92 -35.64 -20.30
N GLU A 203 -6.63 -35.80 -21.58
CA GLU A 203 -7.57 -36.27 -22.63
C GLU A 203 -7.81 -37.78 -22.56
N THR A 204 -6.76 -38.55 -22.21
CA THR A 204 -6.82 -40.02 -22.19
C THR A 204 -7.21 -40.63 -20.86
N SER A 205 -7.20 -39.82 -19.78
CA SER A 205 -7.53 -40.27 -18.41
C SER A 205 -9.00 -40.08 -18.03
N ARG A 206 -9.89 -39.84 -18.98
CA ARG A 206 -11.35 -39.70 -18.78
C ARG A 206 -12.09 -40.97 -19.15
#